data_1816987489aa6648551e976be8cdea7f
#
_entry.id   1816987489aa6648551e976be8cdea7f
#
_cell.length_a   1.000
_cell.length_b   1.000
_cell.length_c   1.000
_cell.angle_alpha   90.00
_cell.angle_beta   90.00
_cell.angle_gamma   90.00
#
_symmetry.space_group_name_H-M   'P 1'
#
loop_
_entity.id
_entity.type
_entity.pdbx_description
1 polymer ?
#
loop_
_entity_poly.entity_id
_entity_poly.type
_entity_poly.pdbx_seq_one_letter_code
_entity_poly.pdbx_strand_id
1 'polypeptide(L)'
;MDLYSAGDGDISSFIANGEWLLHSMPSKRHVALFRCCPHPYVFLTYDIHIRRRALYYVLNCFMPCLIMMALTILSFYLPSETGERMGVGITVLLSLSIIQLILSDSLPPTSEVPLIVAYYGLTMLNIFLSLVFSCIVLIFFHHSPDPMPQWMRVYLCEWGAKVLRMQQSWNKIKEKRKHIDKKENPESSDTATRCTVVNWIPEMSLPSAQSTLLRDSDNKPSENEDCDLTKKLIEEDKEVILREEWKFASRVLNKFFMWIIVIAIMSNAVFVILRAPSANFM
;
A
#
# COMPACT_ATOMS: atom_id res chain seq x y z
N MET A 1 -71.06 -6.24 -0.07
CA MET A 1 -70.16 -6.89 0.86
C MET A 1 -69.15 -5.84 1.31
N ASP A 2 -69.02 -5.64 2.63
CA ASP A 2 -68.04 -4.71 3.19
C ASP A 2 -66.89 -5.49 3.76
N LEU A 3 -65.65 -5.19 3.36
CA LEU A 3 -64.44 -5.82 3.85
C LEU A 3 -63.95 -5.04 5.07
N TYR A 4 -63.88 -5.73 6.20
CA TYR A 4 -63.38 -5.16 7.44
C TYR A 4 -62.10 -5.90 7.87
N SER A 5 -61.08 -5.15 8.20
CA SER A 5 -59.88 -5.76 8.78
C SER A 5 -60.09 -5.91 10.27
N ALA A 6 -59.93 -7.11 10.79
CA ALA A 6 -60.00 -7.40 12.22
C ALA A 6 -58.74 -6.96 13.01
N GLY A 7 -57.79 -6.35 12.31
CA GLY A 7 -56.52 -5.94 12.91
C GLY A 7 -55.35 -6.10 11.94
N ASP A 8 -54.16 -6.04 12.47
CA ASP A 8 -52.92 -6.31 11.72
C ASP A 8 -52.84 -7.76 11.21
N GLY A 9 -52.08 -8.01 10.16
CA GLY A 9 -51.96 -9.36 9.60
C GLY A 9 -51.41 -10.35 10.64
N ASP A 10 -51.95 -11.54 10.61
CA ASP A 10 -51.51 -12.62 11.54
C ASP A 10 -50.12 -13.11 11.13
N ILE A 11 -49.15 -12.89 12.02
CA ILE A 11 -47.76 -13.33 11.86
C ILE A 11 -47.45 -14.61 12.65
N SER A 12 -48.42 -15.23 13.31
CA SER A 12 -48.21 -16.43 14.12
C SER A 12 -47.77 -17.63 13.30
N SER A 13 -48.21 -17.72 12.04
CA SER A 13 -47.85 -18.77 11.07
C SER A 13 -46.52 -18.49 10.33
N PHE A 14 -45.83 -17.39 10.62
CA PHE A 14 -44.60 -17.04 9.93
C PHE A 14 -43.45 -17.98 10.30
N ILE A 15 -42.90 -18.66 9.31
CA ILE A 15 -41.69 -19.46 9.47
C ILE A 15 -40.48 -18.53 9.45
N ALA A 16 -39.71 -18.48 10.56
CA ALA A 16 -38.55 -17.62 10.69
C ALA A 16 -37.52 -17.90 9.59
N ASN A 17 -37.20 -16.85 8.81
CA ASN A 17 -36.17 -16.88 7.78
C ASN A 17 -34.79 -16.53 8.39
N GLY A 18 -33.74 -17.22 7.95
CA GLY A 18 -32.36 -16.93 8.38
C GLY A 18 -31.84 -15.56 7.94
N GLU A 19 -32.35 -15.02 6.83
CA GLU A 19 -31.89 -13.78 6.20
C GLU A 19 -32.75 -12.57 6.53
N TRP A 20 -34.09 -12.77 6.66
CA TRP A 20 -35.06 -11.71 6.85
C TRP A 20 -35.80 -11.87 8.17
N LEU A 21 -35.96 -10.76 8.87
CA LEU A 21 -36.79 -10.65 10.06
C LEU A 21 -38.09 -9.91 9.67
N LEU A 22 -39.23 -10.55 9.86
CA LEU A 22 -40.54 -9.92 9.75
C LEU A 22 -40.79 -9.11 11.03
N HIS A 23 -41.03 -7.81 10.88
CA HIS A 23 -41.23 -6.91 12.02
C HIS A 23 -42.72 -6.69 12.29
N SER A 24 -43.50 -6.36 11.27
CA SER A 24 -44.92 -6.07 11.39
C SER A 24 -45.60 -6.20 10.02
N MET A 25 -46.91 -6.40 10.05
CA MET A 25 -47.77 -6.48 8.86
C MET A 25 -49.05 -5.69 9.10
N PRO A 26 -48.96 -4.32 9.22
CA PRO A 26 -50.14 -3.50 9.41
C PRO A 26 -51.09 -3.54 8.20
N SER A 27 -52.37 -3.57 8.48
CA SER A 27 -53.42 -3.52 7.43
C SER A 27 -54.01 -2.13 7.26
N LYS A 28 -54.29 -1.75 6.03
CA LYS A 28 -54.93 -0.49 5.67
C LYS A 28 -56.13 -0.78 4.76
N ARG A 29 -57.28 -0.22 5.13
CA ARG A 29 -58.51 -0.29 4.31
C ARG A 29 -58.56 0.88 3.32
N HIS A 30 -58.70 0.56 2.07
CA HIS A 30 -58.86 1.53 1.00
C HIS A 30 -60.20 1.37 0.33
N VAL A 31 -60.82 2.51 -0.07
CA VAL A 31 -62.05 2.55 -0.82
C VAL A 31 -61.76 3.28 -2.13
N ALA A 32 -61.93 2.60 -3.24
CA ALA A 32 -61.71 3.17 -4.57
C ALA A 32 -63.03 3.23 -5.35
N LEU A 33 -63.29 4.38 -5.98
CA LEU A 33 -64.42 4.58 -6.88
C LEU A 33 -63.87 4.54 -8.32
N PHE A 34 -64.35 3.59 -9.11
CA PHE A 34 -63.95 3.45 -10.50
C PHE A 34 -65.08 4.01 -11.42
N ARG A 35 -64.66 4.68 -12.51
CA ARG A 35 -65.63 5.25 -13.47
C ARG A 35 -66.53 4.22 -14.17
N CYS A 36 -66.14 2.96 -14.18
CA CYS A 36 -66.88 1.86 -14.78
C CYS A 36 -68.07 1.40 -13.95
N CYS A 37 -68.11 1.70 -12.66
CA CYS A 37 -69.01 1.02 -11.74
C CYS A 37 -69.58 2.00 -10.69
N PRO A 38 -70.96 1.98 -10.43
CA PRO A 38 -71.55 2.91 -9.51
C PRO A 38 -71.34 2.67 -8.04
N HIS A 39 -70.73 1.49 -7.69
CA HIS A 39 -70.49 1.11 -6.31
C HIS A 39 -68.98 1.21 -5.96
N PRO A 40 -68.66 1.68 -4.74
CA PRO A 40 -67.28 1.73 -4.27
C PRO A 40 -66.72 0.32 -4.04
N TYR A 41 -65.49 0.10 -4.50
CA TYR A 41 -64.74 -1.13 -4.22
C TYR A 41 -63.85 -0.94 -2.99
N VAL A 42 -63.96 -1.88 -2.05
CA VAL A 42 -63.15 -1.90 -0.84
C VAL A 42 -62.08 -2.95 -0.98
N PHE A 43 -60.84 -2.56 -0.74
CA PHE A 43 -59.71 -3.47 -0.71
C PHE A 43 -58.83 -3.23 0.54
N LEU A 44 -58.16 -4.29 1.00
CA LEU A 44 -57.24 -4.26 2.12
C LEU A 44 -55.81 -4.37 1.59
N THR A 45 -54.94 -3.45 2.03
CA THR A 45 -53.51 -3.49 1.74
C THR A 45 -52.78 -3.87 3.03
N TYR A 46 -51.92 -4.90 2.95
CA TYR A 46 -51.04 -5.27 4.03
C TYR A 46 -49.63 -4.77 3.70
N ASP A 47 -49.08 -3.89 4.54
CA ASP A 47 -47.73 -3.38 4.39
C ASP A 47 -46.79 -4.29 5.16
N ILE A 48 -45.93 -5.06 4.45
CA ILE A 48 -45.01 -6.03 5.06
C ILE A 48 -43.71 -5.32 5.39
N HIS A 49 -43.42 -5.12 6.67
CA HIS A 49 -42.17 -4.57 7.16
C HIS A 49 -41.16 -5.66 7.45
N ILE A 50 -40.16 -5.80 6.58
CA ILE A 50 -39.10 -6.78 6.73
C ILE A 50 -37.76 -6.09 6.91
N ARG A 51 -36.87 -6.68 7.75
CA ARG A 51 -35.52 -6.20 7.99
C ARG A 51 -34.51 -7.30 7.68
N ARG A 52 -33.51 -6.98 6.87
CA ARG A 52 -32.45 -7.93 6.52
C ARG A 52 -31.45 -8.09 7.66
N ARG A 53 -31.05 -9.34 7.98
CA ARG A 53 -30.00 -9.64 8.93
C ARG A 53 -28.63 -9.41 8.28
N ALA A 54 -27.98 -8.27 8.61
CA ALA A 54 -26.77 -7.83 7.93
C ALA A 54 -25.50 -8.59 8.34
N LEU A 55 -25.51 -9.30 9.48
CA LEU A 55 -24.31 -9.92 10.07
C LEU A 55 -23.61 -10.89 9.12
N TYR A 56 -24.37 -11.70 8.38
CA TYR A 56 -23.81 -12.64 7.41
C TYR A 56 -23.00 -11.92 6.32
N TYR A 57 -23.55 -10.84 5.77
CA TYR A 57 -22.88 -10.06 4.72
C TYR A 57 -21.66 -9.31 5.23
N VAL A 58 -21.72 -8.79 6.46
CA VAL A 58 -20.58 -8.13 7.10
C VAL A 58 -19.43 -9.13 7.28
N LEU A 59 -19.68 -10.30 7.82
CA LEU A 59 -18.63 -11.28 8.06
C LEU A 59 -18.06 -11.88 6.76
N ASN A 60 -18.90 -12.22 5.80
CA ASN A 60 -18.43 -12.90 4.59
C ASN A 60 -17.94 -11.95 3.49
N CYS A 61 -18.39 -10.70 3.46
CA CYS A 61 -18.00 -9.75 2.43
C CYS A 61 -16.98 -8.71 2.94
N PHE A 62 -17.25 -8.04 4.07
CA PHE A 62 -16.36 -6.97 4.53
C PHE A 62 -15.09 -7.49 5.19
N MET A 63 -15.17 -8.56 5.99
CA MET A 63 -13.99 -9.08 6.71
C MET A 63 -12.85 -9.52 5.78
N PRO A 64 -13.08 -10.32 4.73
CA PRO A 64 -12.02 -10.69 3.80
C PRO A 64 -11.38 -9.45 3.14
N CYS A 65 -12.19 -8.49 2.75
CA CYS A 65 -11.70 -7.26 2.12
C CYS A 65 -10.81 -6.43 3.06
N LEU A 66 -11.20 -6.30 4.35
CA LEU A 66 -10.38 -5.62 5.36
C LEU A 66 -9.03 -6.31 5.57
N ILE A 67 -9.03 -7.65 5.62
CA ILE A 67 -7.79 -8.44 5.75
C ILE A 67 -6.88 -8.19 4.53
N MET A 68 -7.42 -8.20 3.31
CA MET A 68 -6.64 -7.94 2.09
C MET A 68 -6.06 -6.53 2.07
N MET A 69 -6.81 -5.52 2.54
CA MET A 69 -6.28 -4.16 2.70
C MET A 69 -5.18 -4.08 3.75
N ALA A 70 -5.32 -4.77 4.88
CA ALA A 70 -4.29 -4.83 5.90
C ALA A 70 -3.01 -5.50 5.37
N LEU A 71 -3.12 -6.61 4.62
CA LEU A 71 -1.99 -7.27 3.97
C LEU A 71 -1.32 -6.35 2.93
N THR A 72 -2.09 -5.56 2.20
CA THR A 72 -1.55 -4.56 1.26
C THR A 72 -0.70 -3.52 1.99
N ILE A 73 -1.15 -3.00 3.12
CA ILE A 73 -0.36 -2.06 3.94
C ILE A 73 0.89 -2.77 4.50
N LEU A 74 0.73 -4.00 4.99
CA LEU A 74 1.84 -4.79 5.54
C LEU A 74 2.92 -5.05 4.48
N SER A 75 2.57 -5.22 3.21
CA SER A 75 3.53 -5.42 2.12
C SER A 75 4.53 -4.26 1.99
N PHE A 76 4.16 -3.02 2.37
CA PHE A 76 5.09 -1.88 2.38
C PHE A 76 6.14 -1.93 3.49
N TYR A 77 5.95 -2.76 4.51
CA TYR A 77 6.94 -3.00 5.56
C TYR A 77 7.95 -4.09 5.18
N LEU A 78 7.64 -4.92 4.17
CA LEU A 78 8.61 -5.89 3.69
C LEU A 78 9.78 -5.18 3.00
N PRO A 79 11.02 -5.64 3.25
CA PRO A 79 12.19 -5.09 2.59
C PRO A 79 12.11 -5.32 1.07
N SER A 80 12.42 -4.28 0.29
CA SER A 80 12.44 -4.36 -1.17
C SER A 80 13.55 -5.26 -1.74
N GLU A 81 14.47 -5.71 -0.88
CA GLU A 81 15.62 -6.55 -1.25
C GLU A 81 15.21 -7.98 -1.66
N THR A 82 14.16 -8.52 -1.08
CA THR A 82 13.80 -9.93 -1.22
C THR A 82 12.97 -10.25 -2.45
N GLY A 83 12.42 -9.25 -3.16
CA GLY A 83 11.48 -9.47 -4.26
C GLY A 83 10.13 -10.09 -3.87
N GLU A 84 10.01 -10.66 -2.67
CA GLU A 84 8.81 -11.32 -2.15
C GLU A 84 7.60 -10.39 -2.05
N ARG A 85 7.86 -9.11 -1.90
CA ARG A 85 6.82 -8.08 -1.84
C ARG A 85 5.89 -8.09 -3.06
N MET A 86 6.44 -8.30 -4.25
CA MET A 86 5.65 -8.41 -5.48
C MET A 86 4.78 -9.65 -5.47
N GLY A 87 5.31 -10.78 -4.99
CA GLY A 87 4.56 -12.02 -4.82
C GLY A 87 3.35 -11.86 -3.91
N VAL A 88 3.55 -11.24 -2.75
CA VAL A 88 2.45 -10.94 -1.80
C VAL A 88 1.38 -10.06 -2.45
N GLY A 89 1.78 -8.99 -3.15
CA GLY A 89 0.82 -8.10 -3.81
C GLY A 89 -0.01 -8.80 -4.90
N ILE A 90 0.62 -9.64 -5.71
CA ILE A 90 -0.07 -10.41 -6.76
C ILE A 90 -1.04 -11.43 -6.15
N THR A 91 -0.64 -12.13 -5.09
CA THR A 91 -1.51 -13.11 -4.40
C THR A 91 -2.71 -12.45 -3.75
N VAL A 92 -2.54 -11.26 -3.15
CA VAL A 92 -3.65 -10.47 -2.59
C VAL A 92 -4.62 -10.03 -3.69
N LEU A 93 -4.11 -9.55 -4.84
CA LEU A 93 -4.94 -9.15 -5.97
C LEU A 93 -5.74 -10.35 -6.52
N LEU A 94 -5.08 -11.50 -6.71
CA LEU A 94 -5.72 -12.72 -7.16
C LEU A 94 -6.82 -13.19 -6.21
N SER A 95 -6.53 -13.22 -4.91
CA SER A 95 -7.50 -13.62 -3.88
C SER A 95 -8.72 -12.71 -3.87
N LEU A 96 -8.53 -11.39 -3.99
CA LEU A 96 -9.64 -10.45 -4.07
C LEU A 96 -10.47 -10.64 -5.34
N SER A 97 -9.82 -10.94 -6.47
CA SER A 97 -10.51 -11.20 -7.75
C SER A 97 -11.41 -12.44 -7.66
N ILE A 98 -10.96 -13.51 -6.97
CA ILE A 98 -11.77 -14.71 -6.76
C ILE A 98 -12.99 -14.40 -5.88
N ILE A 99 -12.79 -13.66 -4.78
CA ILE A 99 -13.90 -13.25 -3.90
C ILE A 99 -14.91 -12.39 -4.67
N GLN A 100 -14.43 -11.47 -5.50
CA GLN A 100 -15.31 -10.62 -6.34
C GLN A 100 -16.09 -11.44 -7.35
N LEU A 101 -15.53 -12.50 -7.93
CA LEU A 101 -16.23 -13.39 -8.84
C LEU A 101 -17.36 -14.12 -8.11
N ILE A 102 -17.09 -14.72 -6.95
CA ILE A 102 -18.10 -15.41 -6.12
C ILE A 102 -19.23 -14.45 -5.71
N LEU A 103 -18.87 -13.20 -5.37
CA LEU A 103 -19.85 -12.18 -5.03
C LEU A 103 -20.73 -11.81 -6.24
N SER A 104 -20.14 -11.69 -7.42
CA SER A 104 -20.87 -11.39 -8.66
C SER A 104 -21.89 -12.47 -9.01
N ASP A 105 -21.55 -13.75 -8.82
CA ASP A 105 -22.46 -14.86 -9.07
C ASP A 105 -23.64 -14.90 -8.09
N SER A 106 -23.47 -14.32 -6.90
CA SER A 106 -24.50 -14.25 -5.86
C SER A 106 -25.47 -13.08 -6.02
N LEU A 107 -25.18 -12.14 -6.92
CA LEU A 107 -25.97 -10.92 -7.14
C LEU A 107 -26.78 -11.02 -8.44
N PRO A 108 -28.05 -10.58 -8.43
CA PRO A 108 -28.83 -10.52 -9.66
C PRO A 108 -28.27 -9.47 -10.61
N PRO A 109 -28.33 -9.69 -11.94
CA PRO A 109 -27.91 -8.70 -12.94
C PRO A 109 -28.90 -7.51 -12.91
N THR A 110 -28.48 -6.42 -12.28
CA THR A 110 -29.23 -5.17 -12.21
C THR A 110 -28.51 -4.05 -12.96
N SER A 111 -29.25 -3.09 -13.50
CA SER A 111 -28.69 -1.91 -14.16
C SER A 111 -27.98 -0.95 -13.18
N GLU A 112 -28.33 -1.01 -11.90
CA GLU A 112 -27.70 -0.23 -10.85
C GLU A 112 -26.60 -1.04 -10.18
N VAL A 113 -25.39 -0.47 -10.11
CA VAL A 113 -24.25 -1.13 -9.48
C VAL A 113 -24.45 -1.17 -7.97
N PRO A 114 -24.54 -2.36 -7.35
CA PRO A 114 -24.62 -2.48 -5.90
C PRO A 114 -23.40 -1.84 -5.22
N LEU A 115 -23.63 -1.15 -4.11
CA LEU A 115 -22.56 -0.46 -3.36
C LEU A 115 -21.38 -1.38 -3.02
N ILE A 116 -21.68 -2.65 -2.72
CA ILE A 116 -20.66 -3.64 -2.36
C ILE A 116 -19.74 -3.96 -3.55
N VAL A 117 -20.27 -4.07 -4.77
CA VAL A 117 -19.48 -4.30 -5.98
C VAL A 117 -18.58 -3.10 -6.27
N ALA A 118 -19.10 -1.88 -6.13
CA ALA A 118 -18.31 -0.65 -6.27
C ALA A 118 -17.15 -0.60 -5.24
N TYR A 119 -17.41 -1.00 -3.99
CA TYR A 119 -16.39 -1.08 -2.95
C TYR A 119 -15.26 -2.06 -3.29
N TYR A 120 -15.61 -3.27 -3.74
CA TYR A 120 -14.63 -4.27 -4.18
C TYR A 120 -13.81 -3.78 -5.38
N GLY A 121 -14.46 -3.15 -6.37
CA GLY A 121 -13.78 -2.58 -7.52
C GLY A 121 -12.77 -1.48 -7.15
N LEU A 122 -13.15 -0.56 -6.26
CA LEU A 122 -12.25 0.47 -5.75
C LEU A 122 -11.09 -0.13 -4.92
N THR A 123 -11.36 -1.17 -4.14
CA THR A 123 -10.32 -1.86 -3.37
C THR A 123 -9.34 -2.58 -4.30
N MET A 124 -9.82 -3.23 -5.35
CA MET A 124 -9.00 -3.87 -6.37
C MET A 124 -8.09 -2.85 -7.08
N LEU A 125 -8.63 -1.67 -7.41
CA LEU A 125 -7.85 -0.57 -7.98
C LEU A 125 -6.74 -0.10 -7.02
N ASN A 126 -7.04 0.04 -5.73
CA ASN A 126 -6.04 0.42 -4.71
C ASN A 126 -4.91 -0.61 -4.59
N ILE A 127 -5.23 -1.92 -4.64
CA ILE A 127 -4.21 -2.98 -4.59
C ILE A 127 -3.37 -2.96 -5.87
N PHE A 128 -3.98 -2.77 -7.04
CA PHE A 128 -3.25 -2.62 -8.30
C PHE A 128 -2.29 -1.43 -8.27
N LEU A 129 -2.73 -0.25 -7.81
CA LEU A 129 -1.85 0.91 -7.64
C LEU A 129 -0.71 0.64 -6.65
N SER A 130 -0.98 -0.10 -5.58
CA SER A 130 0.04 -0.53 -4.62
C SER A 130 1.13 -1.38 -5.29
N LEU A 131 0.75 -2.28 -6.21
CA LEU A 131 1.70 -3.07 -7.01
C LEU A 131 2.55 -2.18 -7.93
N VAL A 132 1.93 -1.24 -8.64
CA VAL A 132 2.65 -0.29 -9.49
C VAL A 132 3.66 0.52 -8.68
N PHE A 133 3.26 1.03 -7.51
CA PHE A 133 4.16 1.76 -6.62
C PHE A 133 5.29 0.87 -6.11
N SER A 134 5.01 -0.41 -5.84
CA SER A 134 6.04 -1.39 -5.45
C SER A 134 7.06 -1.64 -6.56
N CYS A 135 6.62 -1.73 -7.82
CA CYS A 135 7.51 -1.81 -8.99
C CYS A 135 8.43 -0.58 -9.08
N ILE A 136 7.86 0.61 -8.94
CA ILE A 136 8.65 1.86 -9.00
C ILE A 136 9.73 1.85 -7.90
N VAL A 137 9.36 1.52 -6.65
CA VAL A 137 10.32 1.44 -5.54
C VAL A 137 11.43 0.42 -5.82
N LEU A 138 11.10 -0.72 -6.42
CA LEU A 138 12.06 -1.77 -6.76
C LEU A 138 13.04 -1.32 -7.85
N ILE A 139 12.56 -0.60 -8.88
CA ILE A 139 13.41 -0.01 -9.93
C ILE A 139 14.41 0.95 -9.31
N PHE A 140 13.95 1.84 -8.41
CA PHE A 140 14.85 2.77 -7.71
C PHE A 140 15.86 2.05 -6.81
N PHE A 141 15.47 0.94 -6.19
CA PHE A 141 16.34 0.17 -5.31
C PHE A 141 17.47 -0.53 -6.07
N HIS A 142 17.19 -1.06 -7.27
CA HIS A 142 18.15 -1.79 -8.12
C HIS A 142 18.81 -0.90 -9.18
N HIS A 143 18.62 0.42 -9.09
CA HIS A 143 19.22 1.33 -10.05
C HIS A 143 20.76 1.25 -10.00
N SER A 144 21.38 1.33 -11.18
CA SER A 144 22.84 1.39 -11.34
C SER A 144 23.46 2.56 -10.56
N PRO A 145 24.76 2.50 -10.23
CA PRO A 145 25.45 3.56 -9.46
C PRO A 145 25.68 4.84 -10.28
N ASP A 146 24.67 5.23 -11.05
CA ASP A 146 24.69 6.48 -11.81
C ASP A 146 24.44 7.71 -10.91
N PRO A 147 25.01 8.86 -11.22
CA PRO A 147 24.80 10.06 -10.45
C PRO A 147 23.33 10.49 -10.51
N MET A 148 22.70 10.61 -9.34
CA MET A 148 21.30 11.02 -9.24
C MET A 148 21.12 12.47 -9.77
N PRO A 149 20.09 12.71 -10.63
CA PRO A 149 19.79 14.07 -11.10
C PRO A 149 19.46 15.02 -9.95
N GLN A 150 19.95 16.24 -10.04
CA GLN A 150 19.85 17.23 -8.94
C GLN A 150 18.41 17.49 -8.49
N TRP A 151 17.46 17.58 -9.42
CA TRP A 151 16.05 17.81 -9.10
C TRP A 151 15.47 16.69 -8.23
N MET A 152 15.80 15.43 -8.54
CA MET A 152 15.33 14.27 -7.80
C MET A 152 15.97 14.19 -6.41
N ARG A 153 17.24 14.56 -6.29
CA ARG A 153 17.96 14.65 -5.02
C ARG A 153 17.33 15.67 -4.08
N VAL A 154 16.97 16.87 -4.59
CA VAL A 154 16.31 17.91 -3.78
C VAL A 154 14.91 17.48 -3.39
N TYR A 155 14.07 17.03 -4.32
CA TYR A 155 12.68 16.69 -4.03
C TYR A 155 12.53 15.39 -3.21
N LEU A 156 13.24 14.31 -3.55
CA LEU A 156 13.12 13.06 -2.82
C LEU A 156 13.95 13.05 -1.53
N CYS A 157 15.25 13.38 -1.63
CA CYS A 157 16.15 13.18 -0.50
C CYS A 157 16.12 14.31 0.52
N GLU A 158 16.01 15.59 0.10
CA GLU A 158 15.98 16.70 1.05
C GLU A 158 14.56 16.97 1.58
N TRP A 159 13.60 17.22 0.68
CA TRP A 159 12.23 17.54 1.09
C TRP A 159 11.50 16.30 1.63
N GLY A 160 11.59 15.17 0.94
CA GLY A 160 10.98 13.91 1.37
C GLY A 160 11.53 13.41 2.71
N ALA A 161 12.86 13.50 2.95
CA ALA A 161 13.47 13.14 4.23
C ALA A 161 13.00 14.04 5.38
N LYS A 162 12.77 15.33 5.11
CA LYS A 162 12.26 16.30 6.09
C LYS A 162 10.82 15.98 6.47
N VAL A 163 9.94 15.75 5.49
CA VAL A 163 8.51 15.41 5.69
C VAL A 163 8.36 14.08 6.43
N LEU A 164 9.15 13.07 6.09
CA LEU A 164 9.06 11.72 6.67
C LEU A 164 9.94 11.50 7.92
N ARG A 165 10.52 12.57 8.48
CA ARG A 165 11.42 12.54 9.66
C ARG A 165 12.62 11.60 9.50
N MET A 166 13.15 11.45 8.29
CA MET A 166 14.32 10.60 7.97
C MET A 166 15.61 11.42 7.79
N GLN A 167 15.63 12.68 8.19
CA GLN A 167 16.72 13.61 7.96
C GLN A 167 18.07 13.18 8.57
N GLN A 168 18.05 12.48 9.70
CA GLN A 168 19.27 11.97 10.31
C GLN A 168 20.02 10.95 9.41
N SER A 169 19.27 10.07 8.74
CA SER A 169 19.86 9.09 7.82
C SER A 169 20.41 9.77 6.56
N TRP A 170 19.74 10.82 6.07
CA TRP A 170 20.23 11.61 4.93
C TRP A 170 21.51 12.38 5.26
N ASN A 171 21.57 13.00 6.45
CA ASN A 171 22.74 13.73 6.88
C ASN A 171 24.00 12.84 6.98
N LYS A 172 23.84 11.60 7.45
CA LYS A 172 24.95 10.61 7.49
C LYS A 172 25.49 10.30 6.09
N ILE A 173 24.61 10.13 5.09
CA ILE A 173 25.02 9.88 3.70
C ILE A 173 25.73 11.11 3.12
N LYS A 174 25.20 12.32 3.41
CA LYS A 174 25.79 13.58 2.98
C LYS A 174 27.17 13.83 3.59
N GLU A 175 27.39 13.46 4.84
CA GLU A 175 28.72 13.51 5.49
C GLU A 175 29.70 12.55 4.85
N LYS A 176 29.31 11.29 4.61
CA LYS A 176 30.15 10.31 3.92
C LYS A 176 30.58 10.81 2.54
N ARG A 177 29.65 11.38 1.78
CA ARG A 177 29.95 11.95 0.46
C ARG A 177 30.98 13.10 0.54
N LYS A 178 30.78 14.05 1.45
CA LYS A 178 31.74 15.13 1.65
C LYS A 178 33.15 14.64 2.01
N HIS A 179 33.23 13.54 2.75
CA HIS A 179 34.51 12.93 3.10
C HIS A 179 35.24 12.39 1.88
N ILE A 180 34.52 11.79 0.91
CA ILE A 180 35.13 11.26 -0.32
C ILE A 180 35.45 12.38 -1.28
N ASP A 181 34.58 13.38 -1.47
CA ASP A 181 34.84 14.57 -2.30
C ASP A 181 36.09 15.32 -1.80
N LYS A 182 36.34 15.31 -0.47
CA LYS A 182 37.54 15.90 0.13
C LYS A 182 38.81 15.06 -0.08
N LYS A 183 38.68 13.73 -0.21
CA LYS A 183 39.79 12.84 -0.56
C LYS A 183 40.20 12.99 -2.03
N GLU A 184 39.26 13.30 -2.91
CA GLU A 184 39.48 13.45 -4.35
C GLU A 184 40.12 14.78 -4.71
N ASN A 185 39.73 15.89 -4.05
CA ASN A 185 40.25 17.25 -4.28
C ASN A 185 40.93 17.75 -3.01
N PRO A 186 42.21 17.47 -2.81
CA PRO A 186 43.01 18.15 -1.82
C PRO A 186 43.41 19.52 -2.39
N GLU A 187 42.43 20.45 -2.57
CA GLU A 187 42.76 21.83 -2.88
C GLU A 187 43.41 22.52 -1.68
N SER A 188 44.63 23.00 -1.94
CA SER A 188 45.41 23.90 -1.10
C SER A 188 45.89 23.40 0.24
N SER A 189 46.93 22.57 0.24
CA SER A 189 48.09 22.76 1.11
C SER A 189 49.11 21.68 0.82
N ASP A 190 50.27 22.08 0.36
CA ASP A 190 51.56 21.39 0.31
C ASP A 190 51.66 20.12 -0.54
N THR A 191 52.33 20.26 -1.63
CA THR A 191 52.77 19.27 -2.64
C THR A 191 53.61 18.12 -2.06
N ALA A 192 53.83 18.04 -0.73
CA ALA A 192 54.67 17.08 -0.06
C ALA A 192 53.92 15.95 0.66
N THR A 193 52.58 16.01 0.78
CA THR A 193 51.79 15.05 1.57
C THR A 193 51.01 14.02 0.73
N ARG A 194 51.30 13.97 -0.60
CA ARG A 194 50.50 13.15 -1.54
C ARG A 194 50.72 11.63 -1.41
N CYS A 195 51.77 11.21 -0.75
CA CYS A 195 52.11 9.78 -0.59
C CYS A 195 52.16 9.27 0.86
N THR A 196 51.90 10.12 1.87
CA THR A 196 51.98 9.72 3.29
C THR A 196 50.67 9.29 3.93
N VAL A 197 49.59 9.16 3.19
CA VAL A 197 48.27 8.73 3.75
C VAL A 197 48.19 7.21 3.94
N VAL A 198 49.17 6.45 3.47
CA VAL A 198 49.16 4.98 3.62
C VAL A 198 49.38 4.51 5.08
N ASN A 199 49.86 5.39 6.01
CA ASN A 199 50.17 5.00 7.38
C ASN A 199 49.06 5.25 8.43
N TRP A 200 47.84 5.61 8.02
CA TRP A 200 46.70 5.80 8.94
C TRP A 200 45.49 4.99 8.53
N ILE A 201 45.63 3.67 8.39
CA ILE A 201 44.49 2.75 8.44
C ILE A 201 44.36 2.31 9.89
N PRO A 202 43.36 2.72 10.67
CA PRO A 202 43.08 2.05 11.93
C PRO A 202 42.72 0.60 11.58
N GLU A 203 43.35 -0.32 12.27
CA GLU A 203 43.05 -1.77 12.24
C GLU A 203 41.56 -2.02 12.40
N MET A 204 40.87 -2.14 11.30
CA MET A 204 39.48 -2.63 11.28
C MET A 204 39.56 -4.00 10.61
N SER A 205 39.76 -5.02 11.46
CA SER A 205 39.54 -6.46 11.27
C SER A 205 39.28 -6.92 9.83
N LEU A 206 40.38 -7.20 9.08
CA LEU A 206 40.31 -8.09 7.92
C LEU A 206 40.24 -9.55 8.42
N PRO A 207 39.41 -10.41 7.81
CA PRO A 207 39.43 -11.83 8.13
C PRO A 207 40.79 -12.43 7.78
N SER A 208 41.26 -13.31 8.65
CA SER A 208 42.61 -13.92 8.77
C SER A 208 43.11 -14.80 7.60
N ALA A 209 42.59 -14.63 6.39
CA ALA A 209 42.98 -15.45 5.23
C ALA A 209 43.98 -14.81 4.26
N GLN A 210 44.37 -13.54 4.46
CA GLN A 210 45.23 -12.82 3.51
C GLN A 210 46.62 -12.40 4.07
N SER A 211 46.93 -12.79 5.30
CA SER A 211 48.20 -12.44 5.94
C SER A 211 49.40 -13.34 5.55
N THR A 212 49.21 -14.33 4.68
CA THR A 212 50.28 -15.30 4.34
C THR A 212 50.95 -15.05 2.99
N LEU A 213 50.51 -14.05 2.22
CA LEU A 213 51.07 -13.76 0.89
C LEU A 213 51.96 -12.49 0.80
N LEU A 214 52.21 -11.81 1.92
CA LEU A 214 53.02 -10.59 1.92
C LEU A 214 54.42 -10.74 2.51
N ARG A 215 54.95 -11.97 2.52
CA ARG A 215 56.29 -12.20 3.08
C ARG A 215 57.20 -12.99 2.13
N ASP A 216 57.31 -12.55 0.88
CA ASP A 216 58.49 -12.84 0.06
C ASP A 216 58.47 -11.96 -1.18
N SER A 217 59.38 -11.09 -1.24
CA SER A 217 60.12 -10.59 -2.41
C SER A 217 60.44 -9.10 -2.28
N ASP A 218 61.70 -8.80 -2.25
CA ASP A 218 62.33 -7.50 -2.51
C ASP A 218 61.92 -6.98 -3.90
N ASN A 219 60.72 -6.41 -4.01
CA ASN A 219 60.35 -5.63 -5.15
C ASN A 219 59.56 -4.41 -4.63
N LYS A 220 60.25 -3.26 -4.55
CA LYS A 220 59.66 -1.96 -4.23
C LYS A 220 58.57 -1.70 -5.27
N PRO A 221 57.29 -1.68 -4.90
CA PRO A 221 56.23 -1.38 -5.87
C PRO A 221 56.48 -0.01 -6.47
N SER A 222 56.37 0.08 -7.77
CA SER A 222 56.56 1.35 -8.47
C SER A 222 55.51 2.36 -7.97
N GLU A 223 55.93 3.58 -7.69
CA GLU A 223 55.10 4.69 -7.16
C GLU A 223 53.80 4.93 -8.00
N ASN A 224 53.74 4.41 -9.23
CA ASN A 224 52.59 4.40 -10.14
C ASN A 224 51.54 3.34 -9.80
N GLU A 225 51.92 2.18 -9.26
CA GLU A 225 50.98 1.10 -8.91
C GLU A 225 50.15 1.46 -7.66
N ASP A 226 50.81 2.08 -6.66
CA ASP A 226 50.10 2.53 -5.44
C ASP A 226 49.15 3.68 -5.72
N CYS A 227 49.48 4.58 -6.68
CA CYS A 227 48.60 5.66 -7.08
C CYS A 227 47.33 5.15 -7.86
N ASP A 228 47.49 4.11 -8.67
CA ASP A 228 46.41 3.52 -9.45
C ASP A 228 45.48 2.69 -8.55
N LEU A 229 46.03 2.00 -7.55
CA LEU A 229 45.26 1.29 -6.53
C LEU A 229 44.41 2.25 -5.68
N THR A 230 45.00 3.37 -5.28
CA THR A 230 44.30 4.40 -4.49
C THR A 230 43.14 5.04 -5.28
N LYS A 231 43.32 5.28 -6.57
CA LYS A 231 42.22 5.78 -7.45
C LYS A 231 41.11 4.76 -7.57
N LYS A 232 41.38 3.49 -7.75
CA LYS A 232 40.39 2.41 -7.81
C LYS A 232 39.58 2.31 -6.52
N LEU A 233 40.20 2.41 -5.35
CA LEU A 233 39.54 2.41 -4.06
C LEU A 233 38.61 3.62 -3.89
N ILE A 234 39.02 4.81 -4.34
CA ILE A 234 38.17 6.00 -4.30
C ILE A 234 36.96 5.85 -5.23
N GLU A 235 37.14 5.22 -6.38
CA GLU A 235 36.07 4.97 -7.35
C GLU A 235 35.05 3.96 -6.79
N GLU A 236 35.50 2.86 -6.18
CA GLU A 236 34.65 1.90 -5.46
C GLU A 236 33.87 2.56 -4.32
N ASP A 237 34.53 3.38 -3.50
CA ASP A 237 33.87 4.14 -2.43
C ASP A 237 32.78 5.09 -2.96
N LYS A 238 33.00 5.71 -4.12
CA LYS A 238 31.98 6.54 -4.79
C LYS A 238 30.79 5.74 -5.25
N GLU A 239 30.98 4.61 -5.91
CA GLU A 239 29.90 3.73 -6.32
C GLU A 239 29.05 3.28 -5.15
N VAL A 240 29.69 2.92 -4.03
CA VAL A 240 28.97 2.51 -2.82
C VAL A 240 28.07 3.64 -2.30
N ILE A 241 28.56 4.88 -2.28
CA ILE A 241 27.74 6.02 -1.84
C ILE A 241 26.60 6.33 -2.81
N LEU A 242 26.84 6.27 -4.11
CA LEU A 242 25.77 6.45 -5.10
C LEU A 242 24.68 5.40 -4.92
N ARG A 243 25.05 4.14 -4.68
CA ARG A 243 24.07 3.08 -4.36
C ARG A 243 23.34 3.35 -3.04
N GLU A 244 24.01 3.87 -2.00
CA GLU A 244 23.36 4.26 -0.74
C GLU A 244 22.36 5.42 -0.95
N GLU A 245 22.66 6.39 -1.80
CA GLU A 245 21.74 7.49 -2.16
C GLU A 245 20.48 6.95 -2.84
N TRP A 246 20.61 6.05 -3.82
CA TRP A 246 19.46 5.42 -4.50
C TRP A 246 18.63 4.55 -3.56
N LYS A 247 19.27 3.75 -2.70
CA LYS A 247 18.59 2.98 -1.67
C LYS A 247 17.87 3.87 -0.65
N PHE A 248 18.42 5.04 -0.35
CA PHE A 248 17.74 6.00 0.51
C PHE A 248 16.53 6.61 -0.18
N ALA A 249 16.65 7.00 -1.43
CA ALA A 249 15.54 7.52 -2.23
C ALA A 249 14.40 6.50 -2.34
N SER A 250 14.71 5.22 -2.58
CA SER A 250 13.70 4.15 -2.63
C SER A 250 12.96 3.99 -1.29
N ARG A 251 13.64 4.12 -0.14
CA ARG A 251 13.01 4.07 1.19
C ARG A 251 12.07 5.26 1.46
N VAL A 252 12.47 6.45 1.02
CA VAL A 252 11.63 7.65 1.11
C VAL A 252 10.38 7.48 0.24
N LEU A 253 10.56 7.03 -1.00
CA LEU A 253 9.48 6.77 -1.95
C LEU A 253 8.50 5.71 -1.40
N ASN A 254 9.03 4.65 -0.83
CA ASN A 254 8.24 3.59 -0.22
C ASN A 254 7.32 4.11 0.89
N LYS A 255 7.84 4.93 1.81
CA LYS A 255 7.03 5.54 2.87
C LYS A 255 5.99 6.51 2.31
N PHE A 256 6.36 7.28 1.29
CA PHE A 256 5.44 8.20 0.64
C PHE A 256 4.27 7.47 -0.03
N PHE A 257 4.55 6.43 -0.80
CA PHE A 257 3.52 5.60 -1.44
C PHE A 257 2.66 4.85 -0.42
N MET A 258 3.23 4.37 0.68
CA MET A 258 2.47 3.79 1.77
C MET A 258 1.42 4.78 2.30
N TRP A 259 1.79 6.05 2.54
CA TRP A 259 0.83 7.06 2.99
C TRP A 259 -0.26 7.34 1.97
N ILE A 260 0.08 7.40 0.68
CA ILE A 260 -0.91 7.57 -0.40
C ILE A 260 -1.93 6.41 -0.38
N ILE A 261 -1.47 5.18 -0.28
CA ILE A 261 -2.35 4.00 -0.25
C ILE A 261 -3.22 3.99 1.02
N VAL A 262 -2.68 4.34 2.18
CA VAL A 262 -3.47 4.45 3.42
C VAL A 262 -4.57 5.50 3.27
N ILE A 263 -4.26 6.68 2.72
CA ILE A 263 -5.25 7.73 2.47
C ILE A 263 -6.31 7.25 1.48
N ALA A 264 -5.93 6.54 0.42
CA ALA A 264 -6.86 6.00 -0.58
C ALA A 264 -7.79 4.94 0.04
N ILE A 265 -7.27 4.07 0.91
CA ILE A 265 -8.06 3.08 1.65
C ILE A 265 -9.06 3.78 2.59
N MET A 266 -8.62 4.78 3.33
CA MET A 266 -9.50 5.56 4.22
C MET A 266 -10.56 6.31 3.43
N SER A 267 -10.22 6.91 2.30
CA SER A 267 -11.17 7.56 1.39
C SER A 267 -12.22 6.58 0.87
N ASN A 268 -11.81 5.35 0.50
CA ASN A 268 -12.72 4.31 0.06
C ASN A 268 -13.70 3.91 1.17
N ALA A 269 -13.23 3.75 2.41
CA ALA A 269 -14.07 3.45 3.56
C ALA A 269 -15.09 4.57 3.84
N VAL A 270 -14.66 5.83 3.79
CA VAL A 270 -15.53 7.01 3.95
C VAL A 270 -16.59 7.06 2.84
N PHE A 271 -16.19 6.81 1.58
CA PHE A 271 -17.12 6.77 0.45
C PHE A 271 -18.26 5.77 0.68
N VAL A 272 -17.93 4.57 1.16
CA VAL A 272 -18.93 3.52 1.47
C VAL A 272 -19.86 3.96 2.59
N ILE A 273 -19.32 4.53 3.68
CA ILE A 273 -20.13 4.99 4.82
C ILE A 273 -21.10 6.09 4.40
N LEU A 274 -20.64 7.06 3.59
CA LEU A 274 -21.48 8.17 3.13
C LEU A 274 -22.56 7.72 2.14
N ARG A 275 -22.30 6.67 1.37
CA ARG A 275 -23.24 6.15 0.38
C ARG A 275 -24.13 5.03 0.91
N ALA A 276 -23.80 4.46 2.05
CA ALA A 276 -24.67 3.52 2.74
C ALA A 276 -25.95 4.27 3.14
N PRO A 277 -27.14 3.79 2.71
CA PRO A 277 -28.39 4.36 3.20
C PRO A 277 -28.35 4.26 4.72
N SER A 278 -28.68 5.37 5.40
CA SER A 278 -28.66 5.49 6.86
C SER A 278 -29.35 4.26 7.47
N ALA A 279 -28.55 3.20 7.69
CA ALA A 279 -28.99 2.07 8.48
C ALA A 279 -29.08 2.61 9.90
N ASN A 280 -30.31 2.93 10.34
CA ASN A 280 -30.59 3.12 11.75
C ASN A 280 -30.19 1.82 12.44
N PHE A 281 -28.95 1.77 12.91
CA PHE A 281 -28.47 0.78 13.85
C PHE A 281 -29.13 1.08 15.21
N MET A 282 -30.43 0.83 15.32
CA MET A 282 -31.14 0.68 16.60
C MET A 282 -31.92 -0.62 16.56
#